data_8df67a0748db84f0809452048ae3e18f
#
_entry.id   8df67a0748db84f0809452048ae3e18f
#
_cell.length_a   1.000
_cell.length_b   1.000
_cell.length_c   1.000
_cell.angle_alpha   90.00
_cell.angle_beta   90.00
_cell.angle_gamma   90.00
#
_symmetry.space_group_name_H-M   'P 1'
#
loop_
_entity.id
_entity.type
_entity.pdbx_description
1 polymer ?
#
loop_
_entity_poly.entity_id
_entity_poly.type
_entity_poly.pdbx_seq_one_letter_code
_entity_poly.pdbx_strand_id
1 'polypeptide(L)'
;MLVGSLAIACSKDDKDGLIIEEPEKTSDSTPTTGKTEDEKEDSTSTAVPEEIVPVKIDATTFPDPKFRELISGRDYDKNGDGTLDVEEIIYIRNLYCQDMGIKSLKGIEYLKELRGIYCMDNEISDWDLSHNKLLTGIWCSGNQFTSLDFTGLDDLVWVYCHDNKLTSLNVRNNPKMAYIECNTNPLKVLDVTQNPELEHLMCGTCQLTKLDLTHNPKLQHLDCFANEFTSLDLSQNSMMKRLNIWNNEKLGNVNINNMKGLQTYNCAKTGIKKLDVSHHPELYKLTCGYNEITSLDLSKNPKLIILECQDNSLNKLDLSKNPQLRFLWAAHNNFKSLDLSSNPYLIKVYHEGTYEKDKIDEEWYIDLGGEVSTGEDNKLYLWVNIGVTINDVSNGTQAAQEKYSELDPGVKESDCLTRGYVMNYLYEMAGSPNVSKYKTSFKDVAGTKYEKAIIWGELRAMTMGFPEFLGDYFAPNKWITRQDLTFMLMRYSEAFNLKRDIDFGRSDEYLDYYDIDPDHWEAVCWCATWHIIEGKGGSVKSQQKFDPYGRITQADLKQAIANLKEVNGL
;
A
#
# COMPACT_ATOMS: atom_id res chain seq x y z
N MET A 1 6.70 10.12 -21.11
CA MET A 1 5.31 9.66 -21.10
C MET A 1 5.28 8.20 -21.48
N LEU A 2 5.40 7.34 -20.53
CA LEU A 2 4.98 5.94 -20.58
C LEU A 2 4.78 5.55 -19.12
N VAL A 3 3.52 5.53 -18.70
CA VAL A 3 3.11 4.98 -17.41
C VAL A 3 3.28 3.47 -17.54
N GLY A 4 4.30 2.93 -16.91
CA GLY A 4 4.46 1.50 -16.78
C GLY A 4 3.39 0.98 -15.84
N SER A 5 2.25 0.54 -16.38
CA SER A 5 1.29 -0.26 -15.65
C SER A 5 1.98 -1.55 -15.23
N LEU A 6 2.20 -1.75 -13.94
CA LEU A 6 2.45 -3.10 -13.43
C LEU A 6 1.18 -3.91 -13.70
N ALA A 7 1.20 -4.69 -14.77
CA ALA A 7 0.19 -5.68 -15.03
C ALA A 7 0.36 -6.81 -13.99
N ILE A 8 -0.45 -6.80 -12.97
CA ILE A 8 -0.60 -7.94 -12.06
C ILE A 8 -1.38 -9.00 -12.83
N ALA A 9 -0.66 -10.01 -13.31
CA ALA A 9 -1.28 -11.16 -13.96
C ALA A 9 -1.95 -12.04 -12.88
N CYS A 10 -3.27 -11.92 -12.74
CA CYS A 10 -4.04 -12.92 -12.02
C CYS A 10 -4.09 -14.21 -12.85
N SER A 11 -3.57 -15.31 -12.32
CA SER A 11 -3.70 -16.62 -12.94
C SER A 11 -5.12 -17.18 -12.76
N LYS A 12 -5.63 -17.77 -13.81
CA LYS A 12 -6.95 -18.42 -13.87
C LYS A 12 -6.97 -19.72 -13.09
N ASP A 13 -7.08 -19.77 -11.81
CA ASP A 13 -7.48 -21.01 -11.11
C ASP A 13 -7.65 -20.77 -9.59
N ASP A 14 -8.66 -20.01 -9.18
CA ASP A 14 -9.09 -20.01 -7.79
C ASP A 14 -10.58 -20.36 -7.69
N LYS A 15 -10.82 -21.59 -7.29
CA LYS A 15 -12.14 -22.12 -6.98
C LYS A 15 -12.21 -22.34 -5.49
N ASP A 16 -12.68 -21.35 -4.74
CA ASP A 16 -13.40 -21.65 -3.50
C ASP A 16 -14.03 -20.35 -2.96
N GLY A 17 -15.36 -20.38 -2.91
CA GLY A 17 -16.19 -19.27 -2.45
C GLY A 17 -16.03 -19.01 -0.96
N LEU A 18 -15.62 -17.80 -0.60
CA LEU A 18 -15.59 -17.32 0.77
C LEU A 18 -17.02 -17.10 1.30
N ILE A 19 -17.38 -17.86 2.32
CA ILE A 19 -18.56 -17.63 3.13
C ILE A 19 -18.19 -16.59 4.19
N ILE A 20 -18.71 -15.38 4.06
CA ILE A 20 -18.65 -14.37 5.13
C ILE A 20 -19.86 -14.63 6.05
N GLU A 21 -19.62 -15.12 7.26
CA GLU A 21 -20.65 -15.26 8.28
C GLU A 21 -21.06 -13.87 8.83
N GLU A 22 -22.35 -13.58 8.78
CA GLU A 22 -22.92 -12.39 9.41
C GLU A 22 -22.85 -12.48 10.94
N PRO A 23 -22.65 -11.36 11.67
CA PRO A 23 -22.69 -11.37 13.13
C PRO A 23 -24.11 -11.64 13.61
N GLU A 24 -24.27 -12.67 14.45
CA GLU A 24 -25.52 -13.05 15.09
C GLU A 24 -26.11 -11.90 15.91
N LYS A 25 -27.39 -11.61 15.65
CA LYS A 25 -28.21 -10.75 16.51
C LYS A 25 -28.56 -11.51 17.79
N THR A 26 -27.97 -11.12 18.90
CA THR A 26 -28.47 -11.54 20.22
C THR A 26 -29.79 -10.85 20.53
N SER A 27 -30.85 -11.63 20.56
CA SER A 27 -32.14 -11.26 21.11
C SER A 27 -32.10 -11.37 22.63
N ASP A 28 -32.46 -10.31 23.33
CA ASP A 28 -33.02 -10.51 24.67
C ASP A 28 -34.27 -9.63 24.89
N SER A 29 -35.28 -10.30 25.34
CA SER A 29 -36.66 -9.86 25.57
C SER A 29 -36.80 -9.36 27.02
N THR A 30 -37.64 -8.40 27.36
CA THR A 30 -39.09 -8.42 27.57
C THR A 30 -39.58 -7.11 28.21
N PRO A 31 -40.90 -6.89 28.39
CA PRO A 31 -41.55 -5.64 28.10
C PRO A 31 -42.00 -4.86 29.34
N THR A 32 -42.22 -3.57 29.21
CA THR A 32 -43.16 -2.87 30.07
C THR A 32 -43.90 -1.74 29.36
N THR A 33 -45.17 -1.78 29.56
CA THR A 33 -46.32 -1.01 29.09
C THR A 33 -46.28 0.50 29.37
N GLY A 34 -46.86 1.29 28.46
CA GLY A 34 -47.33 2.66 28.75
C GLY A 34 -47.67 3.47 27.50
N LYS A 35 -48.99 3.66 27.29
CA LYS A 35 -49.69 4.45 26.26
C LYS A 35 -49.24 5.91 26.17
N THR A 36 -49.22 6.55 24.99
CA THR A 36 -50.33 7.27 24.30
C THR A 36 -49.77 8.03 23.07
N GLU A 37 -50.44 7.85 21.97
CA GLU A 37 -50.82 8.70 20.85
C GLU A 37 -49.96 9.95 20.53
N ASP A 38 -49.32 9.94 19.31
CA ASP A 38 -49.60 10.93 18.25
C ASP A 38 -48.99 10.43 16.92
N GLU A 39 -49.90 10.13 15.99
CA GLU A 39 -49.57 9.71 14.62
C GLU A 39 -48.96 10.91 13.87
N LYS A 40 -47.71 10.76 13.43
CA LYS A 40 -47.18 11.43 12.25
C LYS A 40 -46.76 10.34 11.26
N GLU A 41 -47.48 10.26 10.17
CA GLU A 41 -47.13 9.48 8.99
C GLU A 41 -45.73 9.87 8.54
N ASP A 42 -44.77 9.02 8.84
CA ASP A 42 -43.47 9.01 8.21
C ASP A 42 -43.56 8.07 7.01
N SER A 43 -43.61 8.65 5.82
CA SER A 43 -43.65 7.93 4.56
C SER A 43 -42.27 7.34 4.26
N THR A 44 -41.90 6.31 5.00
CA THR A 44 -40.82 5.41 4.58
C THR A 44 -41.35 4.56 3.43
N SER A 45 -41.00 4.94 2.22
CA SER A 45 -41.15 4.10 1.04
C SER A 45 -40.38 2.80 1.29
N THR A 46 -41.06 1.78 1.77
CA THR A 46 -40.54 0.40 1.74
C THR A 46 -40.55 -0.03 0.28
N ALA A 47 -39.38 0.18 -0.40
CA ALA A 47 -39.16 -0.42 -1.71
C ALA A 47 -39.38 -1.94 -1.56
N VAL A 48 -40.37 -2.48 -2.27
CA VAL A 48 -40.53 -3.93 -2.38
C VAL A 48 -39.26 -4.47 -3.01
N PRO A 49 -38.57 -5.48 -2.42
CA PRO A 49 -37.40 -6.06 -3.03
C PRO A 49 -37.73 -6.48 -4.47
N GLU A 50 -36.92 -6.07 -5.43
CA GLU A 50 -37.09 -6.48 -6.82
C GLU A 50 -36.98 -8.00 -6.91
N GLU A 51 -37.98 -8.64 -7.53
CA GLU A 51 -38.02 -10.07 -7.72
C GLU A 51 -36.80 -10.51 -8.57
N ILE A 52 -36.07 -11.53 -8.09
CA ILE A 52 -34.99 -12.18 -8.87
C ILE A 52 -35.67 -13.23 -9.74
N VAL A 53 -35.47 -13.17 -11.03
CA VAL A 53 -36.04 -14.09 -12.02
C VAL A 53 -34.91 -14.77 -12.81
N PRO A 54 -35.07 -16.00 -13.30
CA PRO A 54 -34.09 -16.65 -14.17
C PRO A 54 -33.77 -15.83 -15.41
N VAL A 55 -32.50 -15.78 -15.81
CA VAL A 55 -32.00 -14.94 -16.90
C VAL A 55 -31.28 -15.81 -17.92
N LYS A 56 -31.77 -15.76 -19.16
CA LYS A 56 -31.13 -16.49 -20.25
C LYS A 56 -29.79 -15.87 -20.64
N ILE A 57 -28.75 -16.71 -20.78
CA ILE A 57 -27.42 -16.27 -21.17
C ILE A 57 -27.32 -16.25 -22.71
N ASP A 58 -27.72 -15.14 -23.32
CA ASP A 58 -27.65 -14.97 -24.78
C ASP A 58 -27.16 -13.56 -25.17
N ALA A 59 -27.04 -13.32 -26.46
CA ALA A 59 -26.53 -12.05 -26.98
C ALA A 59 -27.50 -10.86 -26.76
N THR A 60 -28.73 -11.11 -26.34
CA THR A 60 -29.70 -10.05 -26.03
C THR A 60 -29.51 -9.56 -24.60
N THR A 61 -29.33 -10.48 -23.66
CA THR A 61 -29.14 -10.19 -22.23
C THR A 61 -27.69 -9.80 -21.90
N PHE A 62 -26.72 -10.52 -22.47
CA PHE A 62 -25.29 -10.27 -22.33
C PHE A 62 -24.65 -10.07 -23.70
N PRO A 63 -24.74 -8.85 -24.29
CA PRO A 63 -24.32 -8.62 -25.68
C PRO A 63 -22.81 -8.70 -25.89
N ASP A 64 -21.99 -8.31 -24.88
CA ASP A 64 -20.54 -8.48 -24.97
C ASP A 64 -20.17 -9.97 -24.99
N PRO A 65 -19.44 -10.43 -26.02
CA PRO A 65 -19.16 -11.86 -26.17
C PRO A 65 -18.23 -12.41 -25.07
N LYS A 66 -17.30 -11.58 -24.56
CA LYS A 66 -16.38 -12.00 -23.51
C LYS A 66 -17.05 -12.00 -22.13
N PHE A 67 -17.89 -11.01 -21.85
CA PHE A 67 -18.71 -11.00 -20.63
C PHE A 67 -19.71 -12.16 -20.65
N ARG A 68 -20.36 -12.41 -21.77
CA ARG A 68 -21.25 -13.58 -21.91
C ARG A 68 -20.49 -14.91 -21.76
N GLU A 69 -19.28 -15.03 -22.30
CA GLU A 69 -18.43 -16.21 -22.11
C GLU A 69 -18.12 -16.42 -20.63
N LEU A 70 -17.74 -15.37 -19.91
CA LEU A 70 -17.51 -15.41 -18.47
C LEU A 70 -18.76 -15.91 -17.72
N ILE A 71 -19.91 -15.29 -17.96
CA ILE A 71 -21.18 -15.62 -17.27
C ILE A 71 -21.66 -17.04 -17.61
N SER A 72 -21.31 -17.56 -18.80
CA SER A 72 -21.61 -18.96 -19.18
C SER A 72 -20.65 -19.97 -18.51
N GLY A 73 -19.64 -19.50 -17.80
CA GLY A 73 -18.71 -20.34 -17.08
C GLY A 73 -19.33 -20.99 -15.83
N ARG A 74 -18.78 -22.14 -15.42
CA ARG A 74 -19.27 -22.92 -14.27
C ARG A 74 -19.22 -22.20 -12.93
N ASP A 75 -18.54 -21.09 -12.86
CA ASP A 75 -18.49 -20.26 -11.65
C ASP A 75 -19.80 -19.46 -11.48
N TYR A 76 -20.52 -19.20 -12.58
CA TYR A 76 -21.78 -18.46 -12.63
C TYR A 76 -22.95 -19.35 -13.01
N ASP A 77 -22.96 -19.93 -14.22
CA ASP A 77 -23.90 -20.95 -14.69
C ASP A 77 -23.40 -22.34 -14.25
N LYS A 78 -23.72 -22.72 -13.02
CA LYS A 78 -23.19 -23.94 -12.38
C LYS A 78 -23.68 -25.22 -13.02
N ASN A 79 -24.95 -25.23 -13.45
CA ASN A 79 -25.58 -26.38 -14.10
C ASN A 79 -25.24 -26.43 -15.60
N GLY A 80 -24.87 -25.29 -16.23
CA GLY A 80 -24.42 -25.15 -17.63
C GLY A 80 -25.57 -25.32 -18.63
N ASP A 81 -26.78 -24.91 -18.24
CA ASP A 81 -27.96 -25.02 -19.11
C ASP A 81 -28.18 -23.77 -19.98
N GLY A 82 -27.35 -22.72 -19.80
CA GLY A 82 -27.41 -21.45 -20.51
C GLY A 82 -28.42 -20.47 -19.94
N THR A 83 -28.82 -20.68 -18.70
CA THR A 83 -29.70 -19.79 -17.94
C THR A 83 -29.09 -19.55 -16.57
N LEU A 84 -29.02 -18.31 -16.09
CA LEU A 84 -28.77 -18.06 -14.68
C LEU A 84 -30.06 -18.25 -13.90
N ASP A 85 -30.16 -19.32 -13.16
CA ASP A 85 -31.27 -19.59 -12.27
C ASP A 85 -31.27 -18.66 -11.04
N VAL A 86 -32.40 -18.57 -10.35
CA VAL A 86 -32.51 -17.77 -9.13
C VAL A 86 -31.48 -18.20 -8.08
N GLU A 87 -31.31 -19.52 -7.92
CA GLU A 87 -30.35 -20.13 -7.01
C GLU A 87 -28.89 -19.81 -7.36
N GLU A 88 -28.58 -19.54 -8.62
CA GLU A 88 -27.25 -19.12 -9.05
C GLU A 88 -27.05 -17.63 -8.82
N ILE A 89 -28.01 -16.80 -9.23
CA ILE A 89 -27.94 -15.33 -9.09
C ILE A 89 -27.76 -14.91 -7.64
N ILE A 90 -28.46 -15.53 -6.68
CA ILE A 90 -28.37 -15.16 -5.25
C ILE A 90 -27.00 -15.43 -4.62
N TYR A 91 -26.17 -16.26 -5.26
CA TYR A 91 -24.82 -16.56 -4.81
C TYR A 91 -23.75 -15.74 -5.55
N ILE A 92 -24.08 -15.01 -6.61
CA ILE A 92 -23.15 -14.14 -7.33
C ILE A 92 -23.00 -12.82 -6.58
N ARG A 93 -22.12 -12.81 -5.57
CA ARG A 93 -21.84 -11.62 -4.74
C ARG A 93 -20.70 -10.79 -5.26
N ASN A 94 -19.76 -11.39 -5.99
CA ASN A 94 -18.63 -10.71 -6.60
C ASN A 94 -18.53 -11.07 -8.08
N LEU A 95 -18.20 -10.08 -8.90
CA LEU A 95 -17.92 -10.26 -10.32
C LEU A 95 -16.44 -10.01 -10.56
N TYR A 96 -15.70 -11.05 -10.93
CA TYR A 96 -14.28 -10.99 -11.25
C TYR A 96 -14.11 -11.09 -12.77
N CYS A 97 -13.76 -10.00 -13.40
CA CYS A 97 -13.64 -9.95 -14.87
C CYS A 97 -12.49 -9.04 -15.35
N GLN A 98 -11.44 -8.91 -14.53
CA GLN A 98 -10.26 -8.10 -14.87
C GLN A 98 -9.46 -8.70 -16.04
N ASP A 99 -8.84 -7.82 -16.84
CA ASP A 99 -7.95 -8.15 -17.97
C ASP A 99 -8.54 -9.12 -19.00
N MET A 100 -9.85 -9.01 -19.25
CA MET A 100 -10.55 -9.88 -20.21
C MET A 100 -10.82 -9.20 -21.55
N GLY A 101 -10.53 -7.90 -21.67
CA GLY A 101 -10.82 -7.08 -22.85
C GLY A 101 -12.33 -6.94 -23.11
N ILE A 102 -13.14 -6.92 -22.04
CA ILE A 102 -14.58 -6.67 -22.07
C ILE A 102 -14.83 -5.21 -22.41
N LYS A 103 -15.84 -4.94 -23.25
CA LYS A 103 -16.21 -3.58 -23.66
C LYS A 103 -17.52 -3.10 -23.02
N SER A 104 -18.36 -4.00 -22.55
CA SER A 104 -19.64 -3.67 -21.95
C SER A 104 -20.03 -4.71 -20.90
N LEU A 105 -20.47 -4.22 -19.75
CA LEU A 105 -21.06 -5.04 -18.69
C LEU A 105 -22.59 -5.05 -18.75
N LYS A 106 -23.19 -4.75 -19.90
CA LYS A 106 -24.66 -4.89 -20.06
C LYS A 106 -25.08 -6.33 -19.75
N GLY A 107 -26.07 -6.48 -18.88
CA GLY A 107 -26.48 -7.74 -18.25
C GLY A 107 -26.11 -7.80 -16.77
N ILE A 108 -25.21 -6.92 -16.29
CA ILE A 108 -24.86 -6.83 -14.87
C ILE A 108 -26.07 -6.46 -13.99
N GLU A 109 -27.05 -5.76 -14.54
CA GLU A 109 -28.30 -5.38 -13.88
C GLU A 109 -29.14 -6.58 -13.41
N TYR A 110 -28.89 -7.78 -13.95
CA TYR A 110 -29.53 -9.02 -13.51
C TYR A 110 -28.86 -9.63 -12.28
N LEU A 111 -27.60 -9.26 -11.98
CA LEU A 111 -26.83 -9.77 -10.86
C LEU A 111 -27.10 -8.93 -9.60
N LYS A 112 -28.32 -9.00 -9.07
CA LYS A 112 -28.84 -8.10 -8.03
C LYS A 112 -28.17 -8.25 -6.66
N GLU A 113 -27.51 -9.39 -6.40
CA GLU A 113 -26.84 -9.68 -5.13
C GLU A 113 -25.36 -9.25 -5.10
N LEU A 114 -24.87 -8.58 -6.17
CA LEU A 114 -23.49 -8.11 -6.24
C LEU A 114 -23.15 -7.13 -5.11
N ARG A 115 -22.03 -7.40 -4.46
CA ARG A 115 -21.40 -6.56 -3.44
C ARG A 115 -20.07 -5.99 -3.91
N GLY A 116 -19.34 -6.71 -4.80
CA GLY A 116 -18.09 -6.28 -5.38
C GLY A 116 -18.03 -6.47 -6.90
N ILE A 117 -17.44 -5.49 -7.60
CA ILE A 117 -17.15 -5.56 -9.04
C ILE A 117 -15.65 -5.34 -9.24
N TYR A 118 -14.96 -6.34 -9.77
CA TYR A 118 -13.54 -6.32 -10.08
C TYR A 118 -13.38 -6.43 -11.61
N CYS A 119 -13.32 -5.29 -12.28
CA CYS A 119 -13.30 -5.22 -13.74
C CYS A 119 -12.14 -4.36 -14.27
N MET A 120 -11.03 -4.31 -13.51
CA MET A 120 -9.85 -3.56 -13.91
C MET A 120 -9.32 -4.01 -15.26
N ASP A 121 -8.59 -3.12 -15.95
CA ASP A 121 -7.84 -3.37 -17.17
C ASP A 121 -8.67 -4.00 -18.29
N ASN A 122 -9.80 -3.36 -18.58
CA ASN A 122 -10.69 -3.71 -19.67
C ASN A 122 -10.89 -2.53 -20.66
N GLU A 123 -11.82 -2.65 -21.60
CA GLU A 123 -12.19 -1.59 -22.53
C GLU A 123 -13.61 -1.05 -22.22
N ILE A 124 -14.08 -1.17 -20.97
CA ILE A 124 -15.44 -0.82 -20.56
C ILE A 124 -15.58 0.71 -20.56
N SER A 125 -16.64 1.19 -21.19
CA SER A 125 -16.92 2.62 -21.24
C SER A 125 -18.25 3.02 -20.62
N ASP A 126 -19.13 2.04 -20.36
CA ASP A 126 -20.48 2.26 -19.83
C ASP A 126 -21.03 1.02 -19.13
N TRP A 127 -21.88 1.23 -18.12
CA TRP A 127 -22.62 0.22 -17.39
C TRP A 127 -23.92 0.78 -16.82
N ASP A 128 -24.85 -0.08 -16.44
CA ASP A 128 -26.04 0.28 -15.64
C ASP A 128 -26.00 -0.48 -14.31
N LEU A 129 -25.65 0.22 -13.23
CA LEU A 129 -25.63 -0.32 -11.87
C LEU A 129 -26.90 0.01 -11.07
N SER A 130 -27.94 0.53 -11.72
CA SER A 130 -29.17 0.98 -11.05
C SER A 130 -29.90 -0.13 -10.28
N HIS A 131 -29.64 -1.40 -10.62
CA HIS A 131 -30.22 -2.58 -9.98
C HIS A 131 -29.27 -3.30 -9.00
N ASN A 132 -27.99 -2.89 -8.90
CA ASN A 132 -26.98 -3.51 -8.05
C ASN A 132 -26.86 -2.77 -6.70
N LYS A 133 -27.98 -2.66 -5.96
CA LYS A 133 -28.10 -1.80 -4.77
C LYS A 133 -27.27 -2.24 -3.57
N LEU A 134 -26.76 -3.47 -3.57
CA LEU A 134 -25.97 -4.04 -2.48
C LEU A 134 -24.44 -3.84 -2.65
N LEU A 135 -24.04 -3.10 -3.68
CA LEU A 135 -22.62 -2.85 -3.95
C LEU A 135 -21.96 -2.07 -2.80
N THR A 136 -20.86 -2.64 -2.32
CA THR A 136 -19.99 -2.03 -1.31
C THR A 136 -18.64 -1.62 -1.88
N GLY A 137 -18.18 -2.26 -2.98
CA GLY A 137 -16.89 -1.96 -3.60
C GLY A 137 -16.90 -2.10 -5.13
N ILE A 138 -16.17 -1.18 -5.79
CA ILE A 138 -16.04 -1.14 -7.25
C ILE A 138 -14.59 -0.88 -7.61
N TRP A 139 -13.96 -1.83 -8.31
CA TRP A 139 -12.60 -1.76 -8.86
C TRP A 139 -12.70 -1.76 -10.38
N CYS A 140 -12.60 -0.56 -10.98
CA CYS A 140 -12.78 -0.35 -12.42
C CYS A 140 -11.65 0.47 -13.05
N SER A 141 -10.47 0.45 -12.44
CA SER A 141 -9.28 1.13 -12.97
C SER A 141 -8.87 0.59 -14.34
N GLY A 142 -8.13 1.39 -15.13
CA GLY A 142 -7.62 0.94 -16.44
C GLY A 142 -8.73 0.69 -17.48
N ASN A 143 -9.80 1.48 -17.48
CA ASN A 143 -10.91 1.36 -18.42
C ASN A 143 -11.11 2.61 -19.28
N GLN A 144 -12.24 2.74 -19.93
CA GLN A 144 -12.54 3.83 -20.87
C GLN A 144 -13.69 4.75 -20.39
N PHE A 145 -14.00 4.71 -19.10
CA PHE A 145 -15.07 5.54 -18.55
C PHE A 145 -14.76 7.03 -18.68
N THR A 146 -15.75 7.80 -19.12
CA THR A 146 -15.67 9.27 -19.21
C THR A 146 -16.46 9.97 -18.09
N SER A 147 -17.38 9.25 -17.46
CA SER A 147 -18.12 9.69 -16.29
C SER A 147 -18.52 8.47 -15.44
N LEU A 148 -18.55 8.65 -14.13
CA LEU A 148 -19.09 7.67 -13.19
C LEU A 148 -20.05 8.38 -12.25
N ASP A 149 -21.24 7.79 -12.07
CA ASP A 149 -22.26 8.24 -11.13
C ASP A 149 -22.72 7.05 -10.28
N PHE A 150 -22.50 7.14 -8.98
CA PHE A 150 -22.84 6.11 -8.01
C PHE A 150 -24.10 6.43 -7.20
N THR A 151 -24.95 7.32 -7.71
CA THR A 151 -26.23 7.66 -7.09
C THR A 151 -27.08 6.40 -6.88
N GLY A 152 -27.58 6.21 -5.65
CA GLY A 152 -28.41 5.07 -5.26
C GLY A 152 -27.63 3.80 -4.91
N LEU A 153 -26.30 3.88 -4.78
CA LEU A 153 -25.46 2.86 -4.18
C LEU A 153 -25.08 3.30 -2.75
N ASP A 154 -26.06 3.30 -1.84
CA ASP A 154 -25.95 3.94 -0.52
C ASP A 154 -24.97 3.23 0.43
N ASP A 155 -24.63 1.97 0.11
CA ASP A 155 -23.69 1.13 0.88
C ASP A 155 -22.27 1.13 0.32
N LEU A 156 -21.99 1.94 -0.72
CA LEU A 156 -20.68 1.96 -1.37
C LEU A 156 -19.62 2.57 -0.45
N VAL A 157 -18.52 1.83 -0.25
CA VAL A 157 -17.39 2.16 0.62
C VAL A 157 -16.10 2.36 -0.15
N TRP A 158 -15.85 1.52 -1.17
CA TRP A 158 -14.59 1.52 -1.94
C TRP A 158 -14.83 1.79 -3.42
N VAL A 159 -14.11 2.77 -3.97
CA VAL A 159 -14.09 3.05 -5.41
C VAL A 159 -12.66 3.24 -5.88
N TYR A 160 -12.21 2.34 -6.76
CA TYR A 160 -10.93 2.39 -7.45
C TYR A 160 -11.21 2.58 -8.95
N CYS A 161 -11.00 3.79 -9.45
CA CYS A 161 -11.32 4.17 -10.83
C CYS A 161 -10.20 4.97 -11.50
N HIS A 162 -8.95 4.81 -11.02
CA HIS A 162 -7.78 5.46 -11.62
C HIS A 162 -7.55 5.00 -13.07
N ASP A 163 -6.74 5.73 -13.82
CA ASP A 163 -6.40 5.41 -15.21
C ASP A 163 -7.63 5.19 -16.12
N ASN A 164 -8.56 6.14 -16.05
CA ASN A 164 -9.71 6.24 -16.91
C ASN A 164 -9.67 7.58 -17.70
N LYS A 165 -10.78 7.94 -18.32
CA LYS A 165 -10.96 9.21 -19.03
C LYS A 165 -11.99 10.10 -18.36
N LEU A 166 -12.13 9.98 -17.04
CA LEU A 166 -13.18 10.64 -16.28
C LEU A 166 -13.05 12.16 -16.34
N THR A 167 -14.09 12.80 -16.80
CA THR A 167 -14.30 14.25 -16.68
C THR A 167 -15.31 14.58 -15.57
N SER A 168 -16.03 13.57 -15.04
CA SER A 168 -16.98 13.67 -13.96
C SER A 168 -16.97 12.39 -13.11
N LEU A 169 -16.95 12.58 -11.80
CA LEU A 169 -17.11 11.53 -10.80
C LEU A 169 -18.10 12.02 -9.74
N ASN A 170 -19.26 11.36 -9.63
CA ASN A 170 -20.28 11.69 -8.66
C ASN A 170 -20.33 10.66 -7.53
N VAL A 171 -19.89 11.08 -6.35
CA VAL A 171 -19.87 10.30 -5.09
C VAL A 171 -20.72 10.93 -3.99
N ARG A 172 -21.51 11.97 -4.31
CA ARG A 172 -22.22 12.80 -3.32
C ARG A 172 -23.26 12.03 -2.50
N ASN A 173 -23.85 10.99 -3.07
CA ASN A 173 -24.91 10.22 -2.43
C ASN A 173 -24.40 8.92 -1.78
N ASN A 174 -23.10 8.84 -1.51
CA ASN A 174 -22.46 7.66 -0.93
C ASN A 174 -21.87 8.01 0.46
N PRO A 175 -22.70 8.14 1.51
CA PRO A 175 -22.26 8.65 2.81
C PRO A 175 -21.32 7.71 3.55
N LYS A 176 -21.26 6.42 3.17
CA LYS A 176 -20.34 5.42 3.74
C LYS A 176 -18.99 5.35 3.00
N MET A 177 -18.81 6.16 1.96
CA MET A 177 -17.57 6.17 1.17
C MET A 177 -16.36 6.47 2.04
N ALA A 178 -15.44 5.50 2.13
CA ALA A 178 -14.23 5.60 2.91
C ALA A 178 -12.97 5.67 2.03
N TYR A 179 -13.00 5.10 0.83
CA TYR A 179 -11.85 4.96 -0.06
C TYR A 179 -12.20 5.41 -1.47
N ILE A 180 -11.50 6.42 -1.96
CA ILE A 180 -11.60 6.88 -3.36
C ILE A 180 -10.19 6.94 -3.95
N GLU A 181 -9.97 6.16 -5.00
CA GLU A 181 -8.80 6.25 -5.85
C GLU A 181 -9.21 6.60 -7.28
N CYS A 182 -8.94 7.83 -7.68
CA CYS A 182 -9.32 8.37 -9.00
C CYS A 182 -8.17 9.06 -9.72
N ASN A 183 -6.92 8.73 -9.37
CA ASN A 183 -5.72 9.27 -10.00
C ASN A 183 -5.78 9.16 -11.53
N THR A 184 -5.00 9.99 -12.23
CA THR A 184 -4.83 9.89 -13.68
C THR A 184 -6.15 9.96 -14.44
N ASN A 185 -7.00 10.92 -14.07
CA ASN A 185 -8.25 11.25 -14.76
C ASN A 185 -8.36 12.75 -14.99
N PRO A 186 -8.84 13.24 -16.15
CA PRO A 186 -8.97 14.67 -16.41
C PRO A 186 -10.20 15.31 -15.73
N LEU A 187 -10.38 15.09 -14.43
CA LEU A 187 -11.59 15.46 -13.67
C LEU A 187 -11.81 16.98 -13.58
N LYS A 188 -10.75 17.77 -13.31
CA LYS A 188 -10.77 19.22 -13.05
C LYS A 188 -11.57 19.65 -11.81
N VAL A 189 -12.60 18.92 -11.43
CA VAL A 189 -13.45 19.14 -10.23
C VAL A 189 -13.71 17.80 -9.58
N LEU A 190 -13.57 17.75 -8.27
CA LEU A 190 -13.97 16.61 -7.44
C LEU A 190 -14.67 17.14 -6.19
N ASP A 191 -15.86 16.64 -5.91
CA ASP A 191 -16.65 17.02 -4.74
C ASP A 191 -16.85 15.81 -3.83
N VAL A 192 -16.18 15.85 -2.68
CA VAL A 192 -16.23 14.82 -1.63
C VAL A 192 -16.86 15.35 -0.34
N THR A 193 -17.55 16.51 -0.39
CA THR A 193 -18.10 17.17 0.80
C THR A 193 -19.25 16.39 1.46
N GLN A 194 -19.83 15.40 0.76
CA GLN A 194 -20.89 14.55 1.30
C GLN A 194 -20.38 13.16 1.74
N ASN A 195 -19.07 12.99 1.86
CA ASN A 195 -18.43 11.73 2.26
C ASN A 195 -17.71 11.86 3.62
N PRO A 196 -18.45 11.99 4.74
CA PRO A 196 -17.85 12.26 6.06
C PRO A 196 -17.01 11.10 6.62
N GLU A 197 -17.20 9.90 6.08
CA GLU A 197 -16.48 8.69 6.45
C GLU A 197 -15.16 8.52 5.66
N LEU A 198 -14.84 9.47 4.75
CA LEU A 198 -13.66 9.35 3.88
C LEU A 198 -12.37 9.32 4.70
N GLU A 199 -11.63 8.20 4.59
CA GLU A 199 -10.34 7.97 5.24
C GLU A 199 -9.18 8.07 4.25
N HIS A 200 -9.40 7.66 2.99
CA HIS A 200 -8.39 7.61 1.94
C HIS A 200 -8.87 8.30 0.67
N LEU A 201 -8.11 9.27 0.20
CA LEU A 201 -8.37 9.96 -1.06
C LEU A 201 -7.09 10.03 -1.89
N MET A 202 -7.11 9.37 -3.04
CA MET A 202 -6.06 9.45 -4.06
C MET A 202 -6.64 10.11 -5.32
N CYS A 203 -6.23 11.33 -5.60
CA CYS A 203 -6.70 12.15 -6.72
C CYS A 203 -5.54 12.88 -7.42
N GLY A 204 -4.38 12.24 -7.48
CA GLY A 204 -3.22 12.76 -8.21
C GLY A 204 -3.47 12.84 -9.72
N THR A 205 -2.81 13.78 -10.40
CA THR A 205 -2.88 13.96 -11.87
C THR A 205 -4.31 14.11 -12.40
N CYS A 206 -5.17 14.79 -11.63
CA CYS A 206 -6.59 15.02 -11.98
C CYS A 206 -6.88 16.42 -12.52
N GLN A 207 -5.87 17.28 -12.70
CA GLN A 207 -6.01 18.68 -13.17
C GLN A 207 -6.90 19.52 -12.21
N LEU A 208 -6.92 19.18 -10.93
CA LEU A 208 -7.70 19.89 -9.92
C LEU A 208 -7.07 21.24 -9.59
N THR A 209 -7.90 22.27 -9.50
CA THR A 209 -7.47 23.61 -9.04
C THR A 209 -7.94 23.93 -7.62
N LYS A 210 -8.92 23.17 -7.12
CA LYS A 210 -9.52 23.30 -5.79
C LYS A 210 -9.97 21.93 -5.29
N LEU A 211 -9.91 21.73 -3.99
CA LEU A 211 -10.43 20.55 -3.30
C LEU A 211 -10.89 20.98 -1.90
N ASP A 212 -12.17 20.76 -1.59
CA ASP A 212 -12.73 21.04 -0.28
C ASP A 212 -12.78 19.76 0.55
N LEU A 213 -11.95 19.72 1.60
CA LEU A 213 -11.81 18.60 2.54
C LEU A 213 -12.33 18.94 3.94
N THR A 214 -13.00 20.08 4.11
CA THR A 214 -13.47 20.54 5.42
C THR A 214 -14.56 19.66 6.02
N HIS A 215 -15.19 18.80 5.21
CA HIS A 215 -16.22 17.85 5.61
C HIS A 215 -15.74 16.39 5.75
N ASN A 216 -14.42 16.17 5.65
CA ASN A 216 -13.83 14.83 5.72
C ASN A 216 -12.89 14.69 6.96
N PRO A 217 -13.42 14.78 8.19
CA PRO A 217 -12.59 14.83 9.40
C PRO A 217 -11.86 13.52 9.71
N LYS A 218 -12.26 12.40 9.10
CA LYS A 218 -11.64 11.09 9.27
C LYS A 218 -10.48 10.83 8.32
N LEU A 219 -10.16 11.79 7.41
CA LEU A 219 -9.13 11.62 6.40
C LEU A 219 -7.76 11.39 7.03
N GLN A 220 -7.17 10.24 6.72
CA GLN A 220 -5.87 9.79 7.20
C GLN A 220 -4.82 9.82 6.09
N HIS A 221 -5.22 9.54 4.85
CA HIS A 221 -4.34 9.47 3.69
C HIS A 221 -4.87 10.37 2.58
N LEU A 222 -4.08 11.36 2.22
CA LEU A 222 -4.34 12.23 1.08
C LEU A 222 -3.18 12.18 0.11
N ASP A 223 -3.47 11.73 -1.10
CA ASP A 223 -2.57 11.77 -2.23
C ASP A 223 -3.19 12.60 -3.35
N CYS A 224 -2.72 13.84 -3.50
CA CYS A 224 -3.24 14.79 -4.48
C CYS A 224 -2.12 15.46 -5.29
N PHE A 225 -1.07 14.69 -5.57
CA PHE A 225 0.09 15.12 -6.34
C PHE A 225 -0.25 15.56 -7.76
N ALA A 226 0.64 16.33 -8.37
CA ALA A 226 0.57 16.74 -9.78
C ALA A 226 -0.80 17.31 -10.18
N ASN A 227 -1.32 18.21 -9.36
CA ASN A 227 -2.51 19.01 -9.64
C ASN A 227 -2.13 20.50 -9.81
N GLU A 228 -3.12 21.38 -9.89
CA GLU A 228 -2.93 22.82 -10.11
C GLU A 228 -3.39 23.66 -8.91
N PHE A 229 -3.26 23.14 -7.69
CA PHE A 229 -3.68 23.83 -6.50
C PHE A 229 -2.89 25.12 -6.27
N THR A 230 -3.60 26.16 -5.85
CA THR A 230 -3.00 27.41 -5.34
C THR A 230 -3.24 27.60 -3.85
N SER A 231 -4.11 26.81 -3.26
CA SER A 231 -4.38 26.74 -1.83
C SER A 231 -5.03 25.40 -1.52
N LEU A 232 -4.80 24.88 -0.31
CA LEU A 232 -5.41 23.66 0.21
C LEU A 232 -5.66 23.84 1.70
N ASP A 233 -6.91 23.79 2.13
CA ASP A 233 -7.30 23.89 3.54
C ASP A 233 -7.44 22.47 4.14
N LEU A 234 -6.54 22.15 5.06
CA LEU A 234 -6.50 20.87 5.79
C LEU A 234 -6.77 21.07 7.29
N SER A 235 -7.40 22.19 7.67
CA SER A 235 -7.65 22.55 9.08
C SER A 235 -8.53 21.55 9.82
N GLN A 236 -9.38 20.81 9.10
CA GLN A 236 -10.30 19.81 9.67
C GLN A 236 -9.73 18.38 9.64
N ASN A 237 -8.57 18.15 9.01
CA ASN A 237 -8.04 16.81 8.75
C ASN A 237 -6.92 16.44 9.74
N SER A 238 -7.22 16.52 11.04
CA SER A 238 -6.23 16.30 12.12
C SER A 238 -5.78 14.83 12.27
N MET A 239 -6.51 13.89 11.66
CA MET A 239 -6.19 12.47 11.68
C MET A 239 -5.17 12.06 10.61
N MET A 240 -4.69 13.02 9.80
CA MET A 240 -3.76 12.78 8.69
C MET A 240 -2.49 12.07 9.15
N LYS A 241 -2.19 10.95 8.50
CA LYS A 241 -0.97 10.15 8.66
C LYS A 241 -0.05 10.28 7.44
N ARG A 242 -0.63 10.31 6.25
CA ARG A 242 0.11 10.42 4.98
C ARG A 242 -0.42 11.58 4.16
N LEU A 243 0.47 12.47 3.78
CA LEU A 243 0.14 13.64 2.95
C LEU A 243 1.11 13.75 1.79
N ASN A 244 0.62 13.57 0.58
CA ASN A 244 1.37 13.77 -0.65
C ASN A 244 0.74 14.87 -1.50
N ILE A 245 1.40 16.02 -1.52
CA ILE A 245 1.03 17.21 -2.32
C ILE A 245 2.08 17.54 -3.38
N TRP A 246 2.97 16.58 -3.68
CA TRP A 246 4.06 16.74 -4.64
C TRP A 246 3.60 17.36 -5.97
N ASN A 247 4.47 18.16 -6.58
CA ASN A 247 4.26 18.75 -7.91
C ASN A 247 2.96 19.58 -8.04
N ASN A 248 2.64 20.35 -7.00
CA ASN A 248 1.65 21.44 -7.04
C ASN A 248 2.40 22.76 -6.96
N GLU A 249 3.07 23.16 -8.04
CA GLU A 249 4.11 24.21 -8.08
C GLU A 249 3.69 25.58 -7.53
N LYS A 250 2.38 25.87 -7.52
CA LYS A 250 1.82 27.17 -7.09
C LYS A 250 1.19 27.11 -5.70
N LEU A 251 1.25 25.95 -5.03
CA LEU A 251 0.53 25.73 -3.78
C LEU A 251 1.16 26.49 -2.60
N GLY A 252 2.49 26.50 -2.54
CA GLY A 252 3.20 27.10 -1.41
C GLY A 252 3.02 26.32 -0.11
N ASN A 253 3.05 27.04 1.01
CA ASN A 253 2.91 26.43 2.33
C ASN A 253 1.46 26.03 2.61
N VAL A 254 1.27 24.79 3.02
CA VAL A 254 0.02 24.27 3.59
C VAL A 254 0.16 24.20 5.11
N ASN A 255 -0.89 24.57 5.84
CA ASN A 255 -0.88 24.48 7.29
C ASN A 255 -1.16 23.04 7.74
N ILE A 256 -0.14 22.38 8.29
CA ILE A 256 -0.19 20.99 8.77
C ILE A 256 -0.13 20.89 10.31
N ASN A 257 -0.11 21.99 11.06
CA ASN A 257 0.18 22.02 12.49
C ASN A 257 -0.77 21.20 13.38
N ASN A 258 -1.98 20.91 12.90
CA ASN A 258 -2.97 20.07 13.58
C ASN A 258 -2.74 18.56 13.41
N MET A 259 -1.87 18.13 12.49
CA MET A 259 -1.64 16.73 12.12
C MET A 259 -0.55 16.07 12.97
N LYS A 260 -0.78 15.93 14.27
CA LYS A 260 0.23 15.40 15.19
C LYS A 260 0.66 13.96 14.92
N GLY A 261 -0.20 13.20 14.24
CA GLY A 261 0.06 11.81 13.82
C GLY A 261 0.70 11.67 12.44
N LEU A 262 1.14 12.79 11.81
CA LEU A 262 1.71 12.76 10.47
C LEU A 262 3.01 11.95 10.46
N GLN A 263 3.04 10.92 9.61
CA GLN A 263 4.11 9.94 9.47
C GLN A 263 4.92 10.18 8.20
N THR A 264 4.24 10.43 7.08
CA THR A 264 4.88 10.74 5.80
C THR A 264 4.37 12.06 5.25
N TYR A 265 5.29 12.89 4.79
CA TYR A 265 4.97 14.15 4.15
C TYR A 265 5.81 14.35 2.89
N ASN A 266 5.15 14.38 1.76
CA ASN A 266 5.76 14.72 0.49
C ASN A 266 5.21 16.08 0.01
N CYS A 267 6.04 17.09 0.09
CA CYS A 267 5.78 18.46 -0.37
C CYS A 267 6.82 18.95 -1.39
N ALA A 268 7.45 18.02 -2.08
CA ALA A 268 8.42 18.39 -3.10
C ALA A 268 7.75 19.15 -4.26
N LYS A 269 8.47 20.11 -4.83
CA LYS A 269 8.03 20.88 -6.00
C LYS A 269 6.69 21.61 -5.78
N THR A 270 6.52 22.24 -4.63
CA THR A 270 5.31 22.98 -4.27
C THR A 270 5.54 24.50 -4.09
N GLY A 271 6.78 24.98 -4.28
CA GLY A 271 7.12 26.40 -4.13
C GLY A 271 7.27 26.86 -2.66
N ILE A 272 7.50 25.92 -1.74
CA ILE A 272 7.70 26.21 -0.32
C ILE A 272 9.01 26.96 -0.09
N LYS A 273 8.96 28.04 0.72
CA LYS A 273 10.15 28.81 1.15
C LYS A 273 10.55 28.56 2.59
N LYS A 274 9.58 28.18 3.43
CA LYS A 274 9.77 27.84 4.83
C LYS A 274 8.93 26.64 5.17
N LEU A 275 9.53 25.63 5.77
CA LEU A 275 8.86 24.43 6.19
C LEU A 275 9.00 24.26 7.70
N ASP A 276 7.88 24.15 8.39
CA ASP A 276 7.82 23.84 9.82
C ASP A 276 7.21 22.46 10.03
N VAL A 277 8.05 21.54 10.50
CA VAL A 277 7.65 20.15 10.85
C VAL A 277 7.80 19.88 12.35
N SER A 278 7.95 20.92 13.18
CA SER A 278 8.19 20.79 14.62
C SER A 278 7.04 20.15 15.40
N HIS A 279 5.84 20.10 14.82
CA HIS A 279 4.64 19.54 15.45
C HIS A 279 4.40 18.06 15.11
N HIS A 280 5.34 17.40 14.36
CA HIS A 280 5.16 16.07 13.81
C HIS A 280 6.20 15.07 14.34
N PRO A 281 6.14 14.65 15.62
CA PRO A 281 7.13 13.76 16.23
C PRO A 281 7.11 12.33 15.64
N GLU A 282 6.02 11.97 14.98
CA GLU A 282 5.82 10.66 14.34
C GLU A 282 6.38 10.61 12.90
N LEU A 283 6.88 11.74 12.37
CA LEU A 283 7.35 11.83 11.00
C LEU A 283 8.60 10.96 10.79
N TYR A 284 8.47 9.94 9.94
CA TYR A 284 9.57 9.07 9.57
C TYR A 284 10.05 9.29 8.13
N LYS A 285 9.21 9.81 7.22
CA LYS A 285 9.59 10.17 5.85
C LYS A 285 9.22 11.62 5.55
N LEU A 286 10.20 12.40 5.12
CA LEU A 286 10.02 13.78 4.65
C LEU A 286 10.67 13.93 3.28
N THR A 287 9.85 14.23 2.27
CA THR A 287 10.27 14.59 0.92
C THR A 287 9.91 16.05 0.66
N CYS A 288 10.91 16.93 0.67
CA CYS A 288 10.74 18.38 0.51
C CYS A 288 11.68 19.00 -0.53
N GLY A 289 12.21 18.16 -1.43
CA GLY A 289 13.09 18.60 -2.51
C GLY A 289 12.41 19.55 -3.52
N TYR A 290 13.22 20.15 -4.41
CA TYR A 290 12.73 21.05 -5.49
C TYR A 290 11.87 22.20 -4.98
N ASN A 291 12.34 22.86 -3.92
CA ASN A 291 11.67 24.01 -3.30
C ASN A 291 12.66 25.19 -3.12
N GLU A 292 12.25 26.23 -2.43
CA GLU A 292 13.09 27.40 -2.13
C GLU A 292 13.46 27.47 -0.64
N ILE A 293 13.58 26.33 0.05
CA ILE A 293 13.79 26.26 1.51
C ILE A 293 15.23 26.69 1.82
N THR A 294 15.35 27.69 2.72
CA THR A 294 16.66 28.21 3.15
C THR A 294 17.13 27.68 4.50
N SER A 295 16.23 27.13 5.30
CA SER A 295 16.50 26.51 6.60
C SER A 295 15.48 25.41 6.90
N LEU A 296 15.92 24.33 7.53
CA LEU A 296 15.09 23.20 7.91
C LEU A 296 15.50 22.75 9.31
N ASP A 297 14.56 22.83 10.26
CA ASP A 297 14.74 22.35 11.64
C ASP A 297 14.03 21.01 11.82
N LEU A 298 14.82 19.95 12.03
CA LEU A 298 14.37 18.58 12.22
C LEU A 298 14.53 18.10 13.68
N SER A 299 14.85 19.00 14.60
CA SER A 299 15.14 18.67 16.01
C SER A 299 13.96 18.02 16.75
N LYS A 300 12.74 18.11 16.21
CA LYS A 300 11.51 17.54 16.79
C LYS A 300 11.01 16.29 16.06
N ASN A 301 11.79 15.75 15.11
CA ASN A 301 11.42 14.60 14.30
C ASN A 301 12.39 13.41 14.55
N PRO A 302 12.47 12.88 15.80
CA PRO A 302 13.48 11.87 16.15
C PRO A 302 13.28 10.52 15.45
N LYS A 303 12.10 10.27 14.89
CA LYS A 303 11.76 9.05 14.15
C LYS A 303 12.11 9.12 12.66
N LEU A 304 12.69 10.24 12.19
CA LEU A 304 12.99 10.43 10.78
C LEU A 304 13.98 9.37 10.28
N ILE A 305 13.56 8.63 9.26
CA ILE A 305 14.32 7.55 8.60
C ILE A 305 14.75 8.00 7.20
N ILE A 306 13.86 8.70 6.48
CA ILE A 306 14.08 9.13 5.10
C ILE A 306 13.94 10.65 5.03
N LEU A 307 14.98 11.30 4.49
CA LEU A 307 14.98 12.72 4.21
C LEU A 307 15.41 12.99 2.77
N GLU A 308 14.53 13.54 1.99
CA GLU A 308 14.78 14.03 0.64
C GLU A 308 14.58 15.56 0.62
N CYS A 309 15.69 16.29 0.60
CA CYS A 309 15.69 17.75 0.63
C CYS A 309 16.58 18.38 -0.44
N GLN A 310 16.85 17.62 -1.52
CA GLN A 310 17.62 18.09 -2.67
C GLN A 310 17.00 19.32 -3.35
N ASP A 311 17.80 20.01 -4.16
CA ASP A 311 17.34 21.19 -4.95
C ASP A 311 16.61 22.22 -4.09
N ASN A 312 17.29 22.69 -3.03
CA ASN A 312 16.86 23.77 -2.14
C ASN A 312 17.98 24.81 -1.96
N SER A 313 17.82 25.75 -1.05
CA SER A 313 18.83 26.76 -0.72
C SER A 313 19.35 26.64 0.71
N LEU A 314 19.43 25.40 1.22
CA LEU A 314 19.88 25.12 2.58
C LEU A 314 21.39 25.39 2.71
N ASN A 315 21.78 26.22 3.71
CA ASN A 315 23.18 26.50 4.01
C ASN A 315 23.72 25.58 5.12
N LYS A 316 22.83 25.04 5.94
CA LYS A 316 23.10 24.16 7.08
C LYS A 316 21.99 23.13 7.21
N LEU A 317 22.35 21.95 7.67
CA LEU A 317 21.41 20.90 8.04
C LEU A 317 21.96 20.20 9.30
N ASP A 318 21.23 20.33 10.41
CA ASP A 318 21.59 19.66 11.67
C ASP A 318 20.74 18.39 11.81
N LEU A 319 21.41 17.23 11.73
CA LEU A 319 20.79 15.91 11.82
C LEU A 319 21.12 15.22 13.15
N SER A 320 21.69 15.95 14.13
CA SER A 320 22.09 15.38 15.42
C SER A 320 20.95 14.82 16.26
N LYS A 321 19.69 15.20 15.95
CA LYS A 321 18.48 14.72 16.63
C LYS A 321 17.71 13.66 15.83
N ASN A 322 18.26 13.19 14.70
CA ASN A 322 17.64 12.21 13.83
C ASN A 322 18.47 10.93 13.73
N PRO A 323 18.75 10.24 14.87
CA PRO A 323 19.67 9.10 14.90
C PRO A 323 19.16 7.88 14.11
N GLN A 324 17.89 7.85 13.77
CA GLN A 324 17.27 6.78 12.97
C GLN A 324 17.43 6.99 11.46
N LEU A 325 17.99 8.13 11.04
CA LEU A 325 18.09 8.50 9.63
C LEU A 325 18.93 7.45 8.88
N ARG A 326 18.39 6.96 7.79
CA ARG A 326 18.96 5.90 6.96
C ARG A 326 19.17 6.32 5.52
N PHE A 327 18.31 7.21 5.04
CA PHE A 327 18.39 7.76 3.68
C PHE A 327 18.44 9.27 3.74
N LEU A 328 19.39 9.86 3.02
CA LEU A 328 19.53 11.30 2.88
C LEU A 328 19.83 11.67 1.42
N TRP A 329 18.90 12.36 0.80
CA TRP A 329 19.15 13.04 -0.46
C TRP A 329 19.14 14.55 -0.24
N ALA A 330 20.33 15.16 -0.28
CA ALA A 330 20.54 16.57 0.03
C ALA A 330 21.38 17.31 -1.03
N ALA A 331 21.49 16.75 -2.24
CA ALA A 331 22.20 17.35 -3.37
C ALA A 331 21.62 18.73 -3.75
N HIS A 332 22.37 19.51 -4.47
CA HIS A 332 21.98 20.83 -4.98
C HIS A 332 21.47 21.78 -3.89
N ASN A 333 22.21 21.83 -2.77
CA ASN A 333 22.04 22.82 -1.70
C ASN A 333 23.32 23.66 -1.54
N ASN A 334 23.34 24.58 -0.58
CA ASN A 334 24.45 25.50 -0.37
C ASN A 334 25.39 25.06 0.79
N PHE A 335 25.39 23.77 1.14
CA PHE A 335 26.25 23.26 2.21
C PHE A 335 27.72 23.42 1.88
N LYS A 336 28.52 23.78 2.91
CA LYS A 336 29.99 23.69 2.86
C LYS A 336 30.49 22.46 3.59
N SER A 337 29.75 22.02 4.60
CA SER A 337 30.03 20.82 5.37
C SER A 337 28.73 20.23 5.89
N LEU A 338 28.73 18.93 6.13
CA LEU A 338 27.63 18.19 6.72
C LEU A 338 28.20 17.25 7.80
N ASP A 339 27.67 17.35 9.02
CA ASP A 339 28.04 16.48 10.13
C ASP A 339 27.04 15.34 10.24
N LEU A 340 27.49 14.12 9.98
CA LEU A 340 26.69 12.89 10.03
C LEU A 340 27.13 11.95 11.15
N SER A 341 27.99 12.44 12.07
CA SER A 341 28.51 11.64 13.19
C SER A 341 27.44 11.06 14.11
N SER A 342 26.26 11.69 14.13
CA SER A 342 25.10 11.25 14.92
C SER A 342 24.13 10.33 14.16
N ASN A 343 24.43 9.97 12.91
CA ASN A 343 23.56 9.19 12.03
C ASN A 343 24.21 7.85 11.66
N PRO A 344 24.35 6.92 12.62
CA PRO A 344 25.12 5.69 12.44
C PRO A 344 24.54 4.73 11.40
N TYR A 345 23.30 4.96 10.98
CA TYR A 345 22.61 4.12 10.00
C TYR A 345 22.75 4.61 8.56
N LEU A 346 23.32 5.80 8.33
CA LEU A 346 23.70 6.24 6.99
C LEU A 346 24.99 5.51 6.56
N ILE A 347 24.84 4.50 5.69
CA ILE A 347 25.89 3.48 5.46
C ILE A 347 26.89 3.84 4.36
N LYS A 348 26.53 4.69 3.39
CA LYS A 348 27.44 5.11 2.32
C LYS A 348 27.24 6.57 1.97
N VAL A 349 28.38 7.25 1.85
CA VAL A 349 28.45 8.60 1.31
C VAL A 349 28.98 8.49 -0.12
N TYR A 350 28.18 8.92 -1.09
CA TYR A 350 28.65 9.12 -2.44
C TYR A 350 28.88 10.62 -2.66
N HIS A 351 30.11 10.94 -3.05
CA HIS A 351 30.42 12.24 -3.62
C HIS A 351 30.21 12.14 -5.12
N GLU A 352 29.28 12.87 -5.65
CA GLU A 352 29.11 12.96 -7.07
C GLU A 352 30.27 13.71 -7.72
N GLY A 353 31.08 12.98 -8.47
CA GLY A 353 31.96 13.55 -9.47
C GLY A 353 31.17 13.68 -10.77
N THR A 354 30.79 14.88 -11.17
CA THR A 354 30.17 15.22 -12.47
C THR A 354 28.84 14.52 -12.76
N TYR A 355 27.78 15.06 -12.20
CA TYR A 355 26.42 14.74 -12.62
C TYR A 355 26.07 15.58 -13.85
N GLU A 356 25.90 14.93 -15.01
CA GLU A 356 25.29 15.56 -16.18
C GLU A 356 23.77 15.57 -15.94
N LYS A 357 23.21 16.75 -15.75
CA LYS A 357 21.78 17.00 -15.46
C LYS A 357 20.79 16.34 -16.46
N ASP A 358 21.30 15.92 -17.61
CA ASP A 358 20.54 15.37 -18.73
C ASP A 358 20.43 13.84 -18.72
N LYS A 359 20.96 13.17 -17.68
CA LYS A 359 20.93 11.70 -17.53
C LYS A 359 20.13 11.17 -16.33
N ILE A 360 19.41 12.03 -15.62
CA ILE A 360 18.30 11.54 -14.80
C ILE A 360 17.15 11.33 -15.79
N ASP A 361 16.89 10.10 -16.15
CA ASP A 361 15.66 9.76 -16.85
C ASP A 361 14.49 10.24 -15.99
N GLU A 362 13.56 10.96 -16.61
CA GLU A 362 12.33 11.44 -15.96
C GLU A 362 11.47 10.28 -15.40
N GLU A 363 11.76 9.04 -15.78
CA GLU A 363 11.14 7.81 -15.27
C GLU A 363 11.34 7.59 -13.76
N TRP A 364 12.37 8.14 -13.15
CA TRP A 364 12.65 8.03 -11.71
C TRP A 364 11.69 8.82 -10.81
N TYR A 365 10.87 9.68 -11.39
CA TYR A 365 9.96 10.57 -10.65
C TYR A 365 8.53 10.06 -10.50
N ILE A 366 8.15 9.05 -11.26
CA ILE A 366 6.75 8.61 -11.35
C ILE A 366 6.40 7.62 -10.25
N ASP A 367 7.41 7.03 -9.60
CA ASP A 367 7.20 5.97 -8.60
C ASP A 367 7.33 6.46 -7.16
N LEU A 368 6.73 7.61 -6.84
CA LEU A 368 6.71 8.17 -5.49
C LEU A 368 5.42 7.81 -4.72
N GLY A 369 4.72 6.79 -5.15
CA GLY A 369 3.59 6.21 -4.45
C GLY A 369 3.98 5.34 -3.25
N GLY A 370 5.19 5.51 -2.69
CA GLY A 370 5.63 4.82 -1.48
C GLY A 370 6.94 4.04 -1.58
N GLU A 371 7.55 3.96 -2.74
CA GLU A 371 8.76 3.17 -2.95
C GLU A 371 10.03 4.02 -2.84
N VAL A 372 11.01 3.51 -2.09
CA VAL A 372 12.40 3.93 -2.19
C VAL A 372 12.96 3.24 -3.43
N SER A 373 12.95 3.89 -4.61
CA SER A 373 13.60 3.32 -5.77
C SER A 373 15.10 3.22 -5.51
N THR A 374 15.59 2.02 -5.38
CA THR A 374 17.01 1.73 -5.45
C THR A 374 17.39 1.72 -6.93
N GLY A 375 18.40 2.50 -7.33
CA GLY A 375 18.90 2.44 -8.70
C GLY A 375 19.28 1.03 -9.11
N GLU A 376 19.50 0.76 -10.40
CA GLU A 376 19.83 -0.56 -10.99
C GLU A 376 20.93 -1.34 -10.26
N ASP A 377 21.67 -0.70 -9.36
CA ASP A 377 22.77 -1.29 -8.59
C ASP A 377 22.44 -1.48 -7.09
N ASN A 378 21.20 -1.30 -6.65
CA ASN A 378 20.74 -1.45 -5.27
C ASN A 378 21.61 -0.72 -4.23
N LYS A 379 22.16 0.46 -4.57
CA LYS A 379 23.03 1.23 -3.71
C LYS A 379 22.30 2.36 -3.04
N LEU A 380 22.55 2.52 -1.76
CA LEU A 380 22.15 3.69 -0.99
C LEU A 380 23.04 4.87 -1.33
N TYR A 381 22.39 5.96 -1.62
CA TYR A 381 23.09 7.17 -2.02
C TYR A 381 22.84 8.27 -0.99
N LEU A 382 23.94 8.76 -0.42
CA LEU A 382 23.97 10.09 0.13
C LEU A 382 24.37 11.03 -1.01
N TRP A 383 23.42 11.80 -1.50
CA TRP A 383 23.65 12.75 -2.58
C TRP A 383 23.93 14.13 -2.00
N VAL A 384 25.16 14.58 -2.14
CA VAL A 384 25.59 15.92 -1.78
C VAL A 384 26.45 16.51 -2.90
N ASN A 385 26.50 17.83 -2.97
CA ASN A 385 27.32 18.51 -3.98
C ASN A 385 28.81 18.22 -3.81
N ILE A 386 29.57 18.26 -4.91
CA ILE A 386 31.03 18.23 -4.90
C ILE A 386 31.56 19.36 -4.01
N GLY A 387 32.55 19.05 -3.18
CA GLY A 387 33.20 20.03 -2.31
C GLY A 387 32.55 20.21 -0.94
N VAL A 388 31.50 19.47 -0.62
CA VAL A 388 30.97 19.41 0.75
C VAL A 388 31.89 18.56 1.60
N THR A 389 32.42 19.12 2.69
CA THR A 389 33.18 18.35 3.68
C THR A 389 32.22 17.56 4.55
N ILE A 390 32.37 16.24 4.58
CA ILE A 390 31.56 15.35 5.41
C ILE A 390 32.40 14.90 6.60
N ASN A 391 31.93 15.20 7.79
CA ASN A 391 32.55 14.73 9.02
C ASN A 391 32.01 13.32 9.32
N ASP A 392 32.90 12.37 9.24
CA ASP A 392 32.86 11.02 9.82
C ASP A 392 31.68 10.10 9.46
N VAL A 393 31.65 9.64 8.22
CA VAL A 393 30.90 8.43 7.85
C VAL A 393 31.84 7.28 7.40
N SER A 394 33.12 7.58 7.09
CA SER A 394 34.09 6.58 6.64
C SER A 394 34.41 5.54 7.71
N ASN A 395 34.27 5.87 8.99
CA ASN A 395 34.42 4.92 10.10
C ASN A 395 33.09 4.26 10.51
N GLY A 396 31.96 4.78 10.01
CA GLY A 396 30.62 4.27 10.32
C GLY A 396 30.35 2.88 9.77
N THR A 397 31.05 2.43 8.72
CA THR A 397 30.88 1.08 8.17
C THR A 397 31.31 -0.01 9.17
N GLN A 398 32.36 0.20 9.93
CA GLN A 398 32.79 -0.76 10.94
C GLN A 398 32.03 -0.58 12.26
N ALA A 399 31.80 0.65 12.70
CA ALA A 399 30.99 0.95 13.88
C ALA A 399 29.49 0.70 13.65
N ALA A 400 28.98 0.85 12.43
CA ALA A 400 27.62 0.43 12.10
C ALA A 400 27.50 -1.09 12.06
N GLN A 401 28.48 -1.81 11.51
CA GLN A 401 28.52 -3.28 11.57
C GLN A 401 28.58 -3.78 13.03
N GLU A 402 29.38 -3.13 13.88
CA GLU A 402 29.44 -3.46 15.31
C GLU A 402 28.14 -3.05 16.06
N LYS A 403 27.51 -1.92 15.73
CA LYS A 403 26.24 -1.48 16.32
C LYS A 403 25.01 -2.25 15.81
N TYR A 404 25.04 -2.76 14.59
CA TYR A 404 24.01 -3.68 14.09
C TYR A 404 24.05 -5.05 14.79
N SER A 405 25.15 -5.37 15.48
CA SER A 405 25.26 -6.56 16.32
C SER A 405 24.74 -6.34 17.76
N GLU A 406 24.51 -5.09 18.17
CA GLU A 406 24.01 -4.79 19.49
C GLU A 406 22.47 -4.79 19.52
N LEU A 407 21.94 -5.51 20.53
CA LEU A 407 20.54 -5.49 20.91
C LEU A 407 20.10 -4.08 21.28
N ASP A 408 18.86 -3.70 20.93
CA ASP A 408 18.23 -2.55 21.57
C ASP A 408 18.32 -2.70 23.09
N PRO A 409 18.66 -1.64 23.84
CA PRO A 409 18.72 -1.70 25.27
C PRO A 409 17.37 -2.20 25.85
N GLY A 410 17.42 -3.39 26.47
CA GLY A 410 16.24 -4.00 27.11
C GLY A 410 15.64 -5.22 26.42
N VAL A 411 16.09 -5.57 25.20
CA VAL A 411 15.68 -6.80 24.51
C VAL A 411 16.74 -7.88 24.75
N LYS A 412 16.33 -9.02 25.26
CA LYS A 412 17.22 -10.17 25.44
C LYS A 412 17.43 -10.88 24.11
N GLU A 413 18.66 -11.34 23.84
CA GLU A 413 19.01 -12.11 22.65
C GLU A 413 18.14 -13.36 22.45
N SER A 414 17.57 -13.89 23.56
CA SER A 414 16.63 -15.01 23.56
C SER A 414 15.27 -14.69 22.97
N ASP A 415 14.92 -13.42 22.80
CA ASP A 415 13.55 -13.00 22.49
C ASP A 415 13.33 -12.66 21.01
N CYS A 416 14.39 -12.46 20.23
CA CYS A 416 14.29 -12.12 18.80
C CYS A 416 15.27 -12.93 17.96
N LEU A 417 14.88 -13.21 16.70
CA LEU A 417 15.69 -13.96 15.75
C LEU A 417 16.37 -13.04 14.75
N THR A 418 17.58 -13.44 14.33
CA THR A 418 18.33 -12.74 13.29
C THR A 418 18.00 -13.30 11.90
N ARG A 419 18.25 -12.49 10.85
CA ARG A 419 18.09 -12.88 9.44
C ARG A 419 18.92 -14.14 9.11
N GLY A 420 20.15 -14.20 9.60
CA GLY A 420 21.03 -15.36 9.42
C GLY A 420 20.51 -16.62 10.11
N TYR A 421 19.93 -16.49 11.30
CA TYR A 421 19.31 -17.62 12.00
C TYR A 421 18.14 -18.19 11.23
N VAL A 422 17.21 -17.33 10.77
CA VAL A 422 16.04 -17.78 10.01
C VAL A 422 16.45 -18.42 8.69
N MET A 423 17.39 -17.82 7.96
CA MET A 423 17.91 -18.41 6.72
C MET A 423 18.55 -19.78 6.96
N ASN A 424 19.31 -19.94 8.06
CA ASN A 424 19.87 -21.24 8.44
C ASN A 424 18.78 -22.27 8.80
N TYR A 425 17.74 -21.84 9.47
CA TYR A 425 16.61 -22.72 9.81
C TYR A 425 15.93 -23.25 8.53
N LEU A 426 15.64 -22.37 7.57
CA LEU A 426 15.07 -22.75 6.28
C LEU A 426 16.01 -23.67 5.45
N TYR A 427 17.31 -23.40 5.50
CA TYR A 427 18.32 -24.21 4.84
C TYR A 427 18.39 -25.64 5.42
N GLU A 428 18.37 -25.78 6.76
CA GLU A 428 18.32 -27.07 7.44
C GLU A 428 17.00 -27.82 7.14
N MET A 429 15.88 -27.12 7.13
CA MET A 429 14.57 -27.66 6.77
C MET A 429 14.54 -28.19 5.32
N ALA A 430 15.32 -27.57 4.42
CA ALA A 430 15.52 -28.00 3.05
C ALA A 430 16.50 -29.19 2.91
N GLY A 431 17.01 -29.77 4.00
CA GLY A 431 17.98 -30.86 3.99
C GLY A 431 19.42 -30.45 3.75
N SER A 432 19.77 -29.19 3.99
CA SER A 432 21.12 -28.63 3.89
C SER A 432 21.80 -28.90 2.54
N PRO A 433 21.25 -28.46 1.41
CA PRO A 433 21.80 -28.73 0.08
C PRO A 433 23.26 -28.31 -0.06
N ASN A 434 24.04 -29.04 -0.84
CA ASN A 434 25.47 -28.73 -1.03
C ASN A 434 25.66 -27.48 -1.91
N VAL A 435 26.18 -26.42 -1.32
CA VAL A 435 26.47 -25.13 -1.98
C VAL A 435 27.97 -24.82 -2.10
N SER A 436 28.86 -25.80 -1.83
CA SER A 436 30.31 -25.60 -1.78
C SER A 436 30.96 -25.06 -3.06
N LYS A 437 30.27 -25.15 -4.20
CA LYS A 437 30.73 -24.67 -5.51
C LYS A 437 30.39 -23.19 -5.75
N TYR A 438 29.58 -22.58 -4.90
CA TYR A 438 29.05 -21.24 -5.08
C TYR A 438 29.65 -20.28 -4.06
N LYS A 439 29.61 -19.01 -4.38
CA LYS A 439 30.00 -17.91 -3.49
C LYS A 439 28.83 -16.95 -3.41
N THR A 440 28.68 -16.28 -2.28
CA THR A 440 27.70 -15.20 -2.13
C THR A 440 28.21 -13.90 -2.76
N SER A 441 27.30 -13.09 -3.26
CA SER A 441 27.55 -11.72 -3.67
C SER A 441 27.66 -10.79 -2.46
N PHE A 442 27.14 -11.20 -1.29
CA PHE A 442 27.09 -10.37 -0.09
C PHE A 442 28.47 -10.25 0.59
N LYS A 443 28.86 -9.02 0.92
CA LYS A 443 30.20 -8.69 1.45
C LYS A 443 30.40 -9.07 2.92
N ASP A 444 29.32 -9.24 3.68
CA ASP A 444 29.30 -9.46 5.14
C ASP A 444 29.02 -10.91 5.55
N VAL A 445 29.04 -11.84 4.60
CA VAL A 445 28.62 -13.23 4.82
C VAL A 445 29.80 -14.19 4.91
N ALA A 446 30.88 -13.92 4.17
CA ALA A 446 32.02 -14.81 4.08
C ALA A 446 32.65 -15.10 5.47
N GLY A 447 32.82 -16.37 5.80
CA GLY A 447 33.38 -16.83 7.08
C GLY A 447 32.38 -16.81 8.25
N THR A 448 31.14 -16.39 8.05
CA THR A 448 30.12 -16.49 9.09
C THR A 448 29.59 -17.92 9.22
N LYS A 449 29.03 -18.25 10.39
CA LYS A 449 28.38 -19.56 10.59
C LYS A 449 27.18 -19.80 9.68
N TYR A 450 26.62 -18.74 9.09
CA TYR A 450 25.46 -18.78 8.22
C TYR A 450 25.79 -18.75 6.72
N GLU A 451 27.06 -18.69 6.35
CA GLU A 451 27.51 -18.51 4.96
C GLU A 451 26.84 -19.49 3.98
N LYS A 452 26.82 -20.78 4.31
CA LYS A 452 26.21 -21.79 3.43
C LYS A 452 24.70 -21.60 3.24
N ALA A 453 24.02 -21.28 4.32
CA ALA A 453 22.58 -21.03 4.30
C ALA A 453 22.23 -19.79 3.46
N ILE A 454 23.04 -18.74 3.59
CA ILE A 454 22.84 -17.49 2.86
C ILE A 454 23.15 -17.67 1.37
N ILE A 455 24.22 -18.38 1.01
CA ILE A 455 24.51 -18.75 -0.38
C ILE A 455 23.33 -19.53 -0.98
N TRP A 456 22.80 -20.49 -0.24
CA TRP A 456 21.64 -21.26 -0.69
C TRP A 456 20.39 -20.40 -0.86
N GLY A 457 20.12 -19.49 0.07
CA GLY A 457 19.00 -18.55 0.00
C GLY A 457 19.10 -17.59 -1.18
N GLU A 458 20.31 -17.07 -1.45
CA GLU A 458 20.61 -16.23 -2.61
C GLU A 458 20.35 -16.98 -3.94
N LEU A 459 20.82 -18.22 -4.05
CA LEU A 459 20.60 -19.08 -5.23
C LEU A 459 19.11 -19.42 -5.46
N ARG A 460 18.27 -19.27 -4.46
CA ARG A 460 16.82 -19.52 -4.50
C ARG A 460 15.99 -18.25 -4.52
N ALA A 461 16.63 -17.08 -4.69
CA ALA A 461 16.00 -15.77 -4.63
C ALA A 461 15.18 -15.53 -3.34
N MET A 462 15.52 -16.22 -2.22
CA MET A 462 14.88 -16.04 -0.92
C MET A 462 15.34 -14.76 -0.22
N THR A 463 16.33 -14.09 -0.77
CA THR A 463 16.83 -12.80 -0.31
C THR A 463 17.53 -12.09 -1.46
N MET A 464 17.29 -10.82 -1.58
CA MET A 464 18.00 -9.90 -2.45
C MET A 464 19.03 -9.06 -1.65
N GLY A 465 19.39 -9.56 -0.48
CA GLY A 465 20.20 -8.81 0.47
C GLY A 465 19.33 -8.08 1.48
N PHE A 466 19.79 -6.93 1.88
CA PHE A 466 19.07 -5.99 2.71
C PHE A 466 18.43 -4.96 1.76
N PRO A 467 17.17 -5.14 1.36
CA PRO A 467 16.58 -4.40 0.22
C PRO A 467 16.59 -2.89 0.47
N GLU A 468 16.34 -2.49 1.71
CA GLU A 468 16.23 -1.07 2.05
C GLU A 468 17.56 -0.31 1.94
N PHE A 469 18.75 -1.02 1.93
CA PHE A 469 19.98 -0.30 2.12
C PHE A 469 21.22 -0.81 1.39
N LEU A 470 21.33 -2.09 1.02
CA LEU A 470 22.61 -2.64 0.61
C LEU A 470 22.43 -3.97 -0.13
N GLY A 471 22.10 -3.97 -1.38
CA GLY A 471 22.13 -5.20 -2.19
C GLY A 471 23.43 -6.01 -2.04
N ASP A 472 24.49 -5.36 -1.55
CA ASP A 472 25.81 -5.97 -1.30
C ASP A 472 25.93 -6.63 0.09
N TYR A 473 24.94 -6.51 1.00
CA TYR A 473 25.02 -7.03 2.37
C TYR A 473 23.75 -7.79 2.73
N PHE A 474 23.91 -8.91 3.40
CA PHE A 474 22.80 -9.71 3.92
C PHE A 474 22.38 -9.29 5.33
N ALA A 475 23.28 -8.72 6.09
CA ALA A 475 23.13 -8.37 7.50
C ALA A 475 22.72 -9.57 8.38
N PRO A 476 23.52 -10.66 8.46
CA PRO A 476 23.14 -11.92 9.09
C PRO A 476 22.82 -11.81 10.58
N ASN A 477 23.39 -10.82 11.24
CA ASN A 477 23.19 -10.58 12.68
C ASN A 477 22.09 -9.56 12.98
N LYS A 478 21.48 -8.94 11.94
CA LYS A 478 20.35 -8.04 12.13
C LYS A 478 19.07 -8.83 12.46
N TRP A 479 18.21 -8.23 13.27
CA TRP A 479 16.89 -8.79 13.56
C TRP A 479 16.08 -8.92 12.28
N ILE A 480 15.36 -10.02 12.16
CA ILE A 480 14.40 -10.19 11.09
C ILE A 480 13.07 -9.53 11.48
N THR A 481 12.49 -8.78 10.56
CA THR A 481 11.15 -8.21 10.73
C THR A 481 10.07 -9.20 10.31
N ARG A 482 8.81 -8.90 10.63
CA ARG A 482 7.69 -9.76 10.24
C ARG A 482 7.52 -9.78 8.73
N GLN A 483 7.63 -8.65 8.05
CA GLN A 483 7.55 -8.59 6.60
C GLN A 483 8.75 -9.30 5.92
N ASP A 484 9.97 -9.19 6.43
CA ASP A 484 11.13 -9.96 5.93
C ASP A 484 10.88 -11.49 6.02
N LEU A 485 10.27 -11.94 7.13
CA LEU A 485 9.95 -13.35 7.29
C LEU A 485 8.92 -13.82 6.27
N THR A 486 7.87 -13.03 5.99
CA THR A 486 6.89 -13.39 4.96
C THR A 486 7.54 -13.58 3.61
N PHE A 487 8.43 -12.65 3.22
CA PHE A 487 9.16 -12.75 1.97
C PHE A 487 10.01 -14.03 1.89
N MET A 488 10.78 -14.33 2.92
CA MET A 488 11.60 -15.55 2.96
C MET A 488 10.74 -16.82 2.87
N LEU A 489 9.60 -16.86 3.55
CA LEU A 489 8.69 -18.02 3.54
C LEU A 489 7.97 -18.17 2.20
N MET A 490 7.53 -17.10 1.58
CA MET A 490 6.92 -17.12 0.25
C MET A 490 7.92 -17.66 -0.78
N ARG A 491 9.14 -17.14 -0.81
CA ARG A 491 10.21 -17.61 -1.70
C ARG A 491 10.64 -19.06 -1.41
N TYR A 492 10.60 -19.46 -0.15
CA TYR A 492 10.78 -20.88 0.21
C TYR A 492 9.66 -21.73 -0.39
N SER A 493 8.41 -21.30 -0.27
CA SER A 493 7.26 -22.00 -0.83
C SER A 493 7.36 -22.17 -2.35
N GLU A 494 7.77 -21.12 -3.06
CA GLU A 494 8.04 -21.13 -4.49
C GLU A 494 9.13 -22.15 -4.87
N ALA A 495 10.25 -22.14 -4.15
CA ALA A 495 11.39 -23.03 -4.42
C ALA A 495 11.04 -24.51 -4.26
N PHE A 496 10.06 -24.85 -3.43
CA PHE A 496 9.62 -26.22 -3.16
C PHE A 496 8.25 -26.56 -3.78
N ASN A 497 7.72 -25.68 -4.63
CA ASN A 497 6.43 -25.86 -5.31
C ASN A 497 5.26 -26.13 -4.35
N LEU A 498 5.25 -25.40 -3.23
CA LEU A 498 4.18 -25.40 -2.24
C LEU A 498 3.04 -24.44 -2.68
N LYS A 499 2.05 -24.20 -1.82
CA LYS A 499 0.94 -23.28 -2.10
C LYS A 499 1.42 -21.90 -2.53
N ARG A 500 0.84 -21.36 -3.63
CA ARG A 500 1.28 -20.12 -4.27
C ARG A 500 0.18 -19.10 -4.50
N ASP A 501 -1.08 -19.50 -4.43
CA ASP A 501 -2.21 -18.61 -4.68
C ASP A 501 -2.20 -17.45 -3.67
N ILE A 502 -2.49 -16.24 -4.14
CA ILE A 502 -2.47 -15.02 -3.33
C ILE A 502 -3.81 -14.32 -3.48
N ASP A 503 -4.45 -14.07 -2.35
CA ASP A 503 -5.59 -13.15 -2.29
C ASP A 503 -5.06 -11.75 -1.93
N PHE A 504 -4.92 -10.89 -2.92
CA PHE A 504 -4.39 -9.55 -2.75
C PHE A 504 -5.27 -8.63 -1.90
N GLY A 505 -6.55 -8.97 -1.68
CA GLY A 505 -7.44 -8.24 -0.77
C GLY A 505 -7.22 -8.55 0.71
N ARG A 506 -6.43 -9.58 1.04
CA ARG A 506 -6.24 -10.01 2.44
C ARG A 506 -5.34 -9.10 3.27
N SER A 507 -4.43 -8.37 2.65
CA SER A 507 -3.59 -7.42 3.36
C SER A 507 -4.37 -6.20 3.85
N ASP A 508 -5.44 -5.82 3.16
CA ASP A 508 -6.30 -4.67 3.50
C ASP A 508 -7.07 -4.92 4.82
N GLU A 509 -7.10 -6.16 5.29
CA GLU A 509 -7.69 -6.53 6.57
C GLU A 509 -6.88 -6.02 7.78
N TYR A 510 -5.61 -5.62 7.61
CA TYR A 510 -4.78 -5.12 8.70
C TYR A 510 -4.88 -3.60 8.87
N LEU A 511 -4.96 -3.14 10.12
CA LEU A 511 -5.03 -1.70 10.44
C LEU A 511 -3.79 -0.90 10.00
N ASP A 512 -2.66 -1.56 9.84
CA ASP A 512 -1.37 -1.01 9.46
C ASP A 512 -0.89 -1.47 8.08
N TYR A 513 -1.82 -1.84 7.22
CA TYR A 513 -1.57 -2.29 5.85
C TYR A 513 -0.62 -1.35 5.08
N TYR A 514 -0.82 -0.03 5.21
CA TYR A 514 0.01 0.97 4.55
C TYR A 514 1.42 1.13 5.14
N ASP A 515 1.71 0.47 6.26
CA ASP A 515 3.04 0.44 6.85
C ASP A 515 3.90 -0.71 6.29
N ILE A 516 3.31 -1.58 5.45
CA ILE A 516 4.01 -2.67 4.77
C ILE A 516 4.82 -2.08 3.62
N ASP A 517 6.10 -2.44 3.55
CA ASP A 517 6.93 -2.06 2.41
C ASP A 517 6.39 -2.68 1.12
N PRO A 518 6.34 -1.93 0.00
CA PRO A 518 5.82 -2.41 -1.27
C PRO A 518 6.46 -3.72 -1.73
N ASP A 519 7.77 -3.86 -1.58
CA ASP A 519 8.52 -5.08 -1.93
C ASP A 519 8.11 -6.32 -1.13
N HIS A 520 7.43 -6.12 0.01
CA HIS A 520 6.96 -7.18 0.90
C HIS A 520 5.45 -7.41 0.82
N TRP A 521 4.74 -6.53 0.14
CA TRP A 521 3.28 -6.53 0.10
C TRP A 521 2.71 -7.85 -0.42
N GLU A 522 3.21 -8.34 -1.55
CA GLU A 522 2.84 -9.64 -2.11
C GLU A 522 3.03 -10.79 -1.11
N ALA A 523 4.17 -10.80 -0.43
CA ALA A 523 4.49 -11.83 0.54
C ALA A 523 3.60 -11.75 1.80
N VAL A 524 3.20 -10.55 2.20
CA VAL A 524 2.26 -10.36 3.31
C VAL A 524 0.87 -10.83 2.92
N CYS A 525 0.39 -10.49 1.71
CA CYS A 525 -0.88 -10.99 1.18
C CYS A 525 -0.89 -12.51 1.11
N TRP A 526 0.18 -13.12 0.62
CA TRP A 526 0.33 -14.57 0.57
C TRP A 526 0.25 -15.19 1.97
N CYS A 527 0.98 -14.66 2.95
CA CYS A 527 0.92 -15.14 4.33
C CYS A 527 -0.46 -14.99 4.95
N ALA A 528 -1.18 -13.90 4.64
CA ALA A 528 -2.54 -13.67 5.11
C ALA A 528 -3.53 -14.64 4.45
N THR A 529 -3.40 -14.89 3.15
CA THR A 529 -4.22 -15.84 2.38
C THR A 529 -4.18 -17.24 3.00
N TRP A 530 -2.98 -17.68 3.37
CA TRP A 530 -2.77 -19.04 3.90
C TRP A 530 -2.65 -19.10 5.42
N HIS A 531 -2.96 -18.01 6.13
CA HIS A 531 -2.88 -17.93 7.60
C HIS A 531 -1.52 -18.35 8.17
N ILE A 532 -0.42 -18.09 7.42
CA ILE A 532 0.93 -18.50 7.81
C ILE A 532 1.45 -17.60 8.93
N ILE A 533 1.23 -16.28 8.79
CA ILE A 533 1.55 -15.29 9.81
C ILE A 533 0.31 -14.44 10.05
N GLU A 534 -0.26 -14.54 11.24
CA GLU A 534 -1.46 -13.83 11.63
C GLU A 534 -1.14 -12.41 12.16
N GLY A 535 -2.13 -11.52 12.09
CA GLY A 535 -2.05 -10.20 12.71
C GLY A 535 -1.99 -10.25 14.23
N LYS A 536 -1.61 -9.15 14.85
CA LYS A 536 -1.51 -8.98 16.31
C LYS A 536 -2.60 -8.06 16.85
N GLY A 537 -3.09 -8.36 18.05
CA GLY A 537 -4.13 -7.56 18.73
C GLY A 537 -5.52 -7.78 18.15
N GLY A 538 -6.53 -7.18 18.79
CA GLY A 538 -7.92 -7.26 18.34
C GLY A 538 -8.57 -8.65 18.41
N SER A 539 -9.88 -8.68 18.57
CA SER A 539 -10.67 -9.92 18.57
C SER A 539 -11.19 -10.32 17.19
N VAL A 540 -11.14 -9.39 16.23
CA VAL A 540 -11.52 -9.58 14.82
C VAL A 540 -10.40 -9.05 13.92
N LYS A 541 -10.28 -9.60 12.70
CA LYS A 541 -9.19 -9.26 11.77
C LYS A 541 -9.08 -7.76 11.48
N SER A 542 -10.20 -7.07 11.27
CA SER A 542 -10.24 -5.61 11.06
C SER A 542 -9.71 -4.75 12.21
N GLN A 543 -9.41 -5.37 13.36
CA GLN A 543 -8.79 -4.74 14.53
C GLN A 543 -7.35 -5.20 14.76
N GLN A 544 -6.84 -6.09 13.92
CA GLN A 544 -5.47 -6.59 14.01
C GLN A 544 -4.51 -5.72 13.22
N LYS A 545 -3.26 -5.67 13.70
CA LYS A 545 -2.14 -5.06 12.99
C LYS A 545 -1.24 -6.16 12.48
N PHE A 546 -0.72 -6.00 11.28
CA PHE A 546 0.32 -6.88 10.79
C PHE A 546 1.63 -6.65 11.54
N ASP A 547 1.93 -5.39 11.93
CA ASP A 547 3.17 -4.98 12.60
C ASP A 547 4.41 -5.31 11.73
N PRO A 548 4.52 -4.73 10.51
CA PRO A 548 5.49 -5.16 9.49
C PRO A 548 6.94 -5.09 9.97
N TYR A 549 7.28 -4.10 10.78
CA TYR A 549 8.60 -3.92 11.38
C TYR A 549 8.76 -4.61 12.74
N GLY A 550 7.72 -5.30 13.20
CA GLY A 550 7.76 -6.09 14.43
C GLY A 550 8.78 -7.21 14.34
N ARG A 551 9.51 -7.45 15.42
CA ARG A 551 10.54 -8.48 15.49
C ARG A 551 9.93 -9.87 15.61
N ILE A 552 10.59 -10.84 15.00
CA ILE A 552 10.20 -12.25 15.05
C ILE A 552 10.88 -12.93 16.24
N THR A 553 10.06 -13.59 17.04
CA THR A 553 10.53 -14.48 18.11
C THR A 553 10.66 -15.93 17.60
N GLN A 554 11.28 -16.78 18.41
CA GLN A 554 11.35 -18.21 18.09
C GLN A 554 9.96 -18.87 18.09
N ALA A 555 9.04 -18.36 18.91
CA ALA A 555 7.65 -18.83 18.94
C ALA A 555 6.93 -18.45 17.63
N ASP A 556 7.09 -17.20 17.15
CA ASP A 556 6.50 -16.73 15.89
C ASP A 556 6.99 -17.58 14.71
N LEU A 557 8.31 -17.84 14.61
CA LEU A 557 8.87 -18.66 13.54
C LEU A 557 8.33 -20.08 13.56
N LYS A 558 8.29 -20.72 14.74
CA LYS A 558 7.76 -22.08 14.89
C LYS A 558 6.29 -22.17 14.48
N GLN A 559 5.49 -21.17 14.88
CA GLN A 559 4.08 -21.13 14.50
C GLN A 559 3.92 -20.94 12.99
N ALA A 560 4.65 -20.01 12.38
CA ALA A 560 4.62 -19.79 10.93
C ALA A 560 5.01 -21.05 10.14
N ILE A 561 6.03 -21.77 10.58
CA ILE A 561 6.44 -23.04 9.95
C ILE A 561 5.40 -24.14 10.17
N ALA A 562 4.77 -24.22 11.34
CA ALA A 562 3.70 -25.17 11.58
C ALA A 562 2.50 -24.92 10.64
N ASN A 563 2.08 -23.65 10.53
CA ASN A 563 1.01 -23.24 9.64
C ASN A 563 1.37 -23.53 8.17
N LEU A 564 2.60 -23.19 7.73
CA LEU A 564 3.08 -23.50 6.38
C LEU A 564 3.02 -25.00 6.07
N LYS A 565 3.38 -25.85 7.01
CA LYS A 565 3.30 -27.31 6.85
C LYS A 565 1.86 -27.79 6.79
N GLU A 566 1.00 -27.31 7.67
CA GLU A 566 -0.41 -27.68 7.74
C GLU A 566 -1.13 -27.38 6.44
N VAL A 567 -1.02 -26.17 5.90
CA VAL A 567 -1.68 -25.78 4.65
C VAL A 567 -1.17 -26.57 3.43
N ASN A 568 0.03 -27.14 3.49
CA ASN A 568 0.59 -27.97 2.44
C ASN A 568 0.49 -29.48 2.70
N GLY A 569 -0.12 -29.88 3.82
CA GLY A 569 -0.26 -31.28 4.18
C GLY A 569 1.06 -31.99 4.49
N LEU A 570 2.06 -31.29 5.05
CA LEU A 570 3.42 -31.75 5.33
C LEU A 570 3.63 -32.11 6.80
#